data_9949d6f259391a1a55925c9fff988af0
#
_entry.id   9949d6f259391a1a55925c9fff988af0
#
_cell.length_a   1.000
_cell.length_b   1.000
_cell.length_c   1.000
_cell.angle_alpha   90.00
_cell.angle_beta   90.00
_cell.angle_gamma   90.00
#
_symmetry.space_group_name_H-M   'P 1'
#
loop_
_entity.id
_entity.type
_entity.pdbx_description
1 polymer ?
#
loop_
_entity_poly.entity_id
_entity_poly.type
_entity_poly.pdbx_seq_one_letter_code
_entity_poly.pdbx_strand_id
1 'polypeptide(L)'
;MNNVKTKNPWLWIPTLYFAEGIPYFIVNTISTIMFKRMGLSNVDIAAYTSILYLPWVIKPFWSPFVDIIKTKRWWVIAMQILVSATFIGLAVTLPHPSAEVIATGHTPVSMFVSTLIIFWITAFASATHDIAADGFYMLALSQKDQSLFVGIRSTFYRLSSIFGQGVLVVVAGLLETRYGDIPKAWVITMVICALMFSAITLYHVFFMPKPASDVQRLSGGGKDRTGEIFKEFGRTFVTFFKKPLVWLAILFMLVYRLPEAFLIKMINPFLLDPVADKGGLGLSTETVGLVYGTIGIIGLTVGGIIGGIAASRWGLRKSLWPMAACMTLPCLTFVYLSIAQPASIWVISLCVFIEQFGYGFGFTAYMLYMIYVSEGEFKTSHYSLCTAFMALSMMIPGFFAGYLQELLGYVGFFWMVMCCCLATIGVTFIVRGKVDPGYGKSN
;
A
#
# COMPACT_ATOMS: atom_id res chain seq x y z
N MET A 1 -29.27 -17.17 -27.04
CA MET A 1 -28.50 -16.71 -25.87
C MET A 1 -27.50 -17.81 -25.56
N ASN A 2 -26.26 -17.68 -26.04
CA ASN A 2 -25.22 -18.67 -25.77
C ASN A 2 -24.78 -18.52 -24.31
N ASN A 3 -25.06 -19.54 -23.49
CA ASN A 3 -24.49 -19.70 -22.15
C ASN A 3 -22.96 -19.84 -22.27
N VAL A 4 -22.26 -18.72 -22.32
CA VAL A 4 -20.81 -18.70 -22.04
C VAL A 4 -20.71 -19.10 -20.55
N LYS A 5 -20.32 -20.36 -20.31
CA LYS A 5 -20.04 -20.86 -18.94
C LYS A 5 -19.06 -19.89 -18.29
N THR A 6 -19.55 -18.99 -17.46
CA THR A 6 -18.71 -18.12 -16.63
C THR A 6 -17.87 -19.03 -15.74
N LYS A 7 -16.54 -18.98 -15.89
CA LYS A 7 -15.66 -19.75 -15.01
C LYS A 7 -15.95 -19.39 -13.57
N ASN A 8 -15.93 -20.37 -12.67
CA ASN A 8 -16.21 -20.17 -11.26
C ASN A 8 -15.32 -19.03 -10.69
N PRO A 9 -15.87 -17.99 -10.08
CA PRO A 9 -15.13 -16.87 -9.51
C PRO A 9 -14.05 -17.27 -8.50
N TRP A 10 -14.23 -18.37 -7.77
CA TRP A 10 -13.24 -18.93 -6.85
C TRP A 10 -11.92 -19.33 -7.51
N LEU A 11 -11.93 -19.62 -8.82
CA LEU A 11 -10.73 -20.01 -9.56
C LEU A 11 -9.80 -18.83 -9.88
N TRP A 12 -10.28 -17.58 -9.83
CA TRP A 12 -9.46 -16.46 -10.28
C TRP A 12 -9.45 -15.25 -9.33
N ILE A 13 -10.51 -14.99 -8.56
CA ILE A 13 -10.56 -13.84 -7.64
C ILE A 13 -9.51 -13.94 -6.54
N PRO A 14 -9.36 -15.06 -5.82
CA PRO A 14 -8.35 -15.20 -4.78
C PRO A 14 -6.95 -14.91 -5.27
N THR A 15 -6.55 -15.55 -6.36
CA THR A 15 -5.20 -15.41 -6.92
C THR A 15 -4.98 -14.05 -7.57
N LEU A 16 -6.01 -13.42 -8.16
CA LEU A 16 -5.92 -12.10 -8.75
C LEU A 16 -5.59 -11.03 -7.71
N TYR A 17 -6.32 -11.01 -6.59
CA TYR A 17 -6.10 -10.02 -5.52
C TYR A 17 -4.87 -10.33 -4.68
N PHE A 18 -4.47 -11.59 -4.58
CA PHE A 18 -3.17 -11.95 -4.05
C PHE A 18 -2.03 -11.40 -4.93
N ALA A 19 -2.12 -11.58 -6.25
CA ALA A 19 -1.15 -11.05 -7.20
C ALA A 19 -1.13 -9.51 -7.24
N GLU A 20 -2.27 -8.84 -7.02
CA GLU A 20 -2.35 -7.38 -6.98
C GLU A 20 -1.52 -6.77 -5.85
N GLY A 21 -1.55 -7.38 -4.66
CA GLY A 21 -0.83 -6.86 -3.51
C GLY A 21 0.68 -7.10 -3.55
N ILE A 22 1.18 -8.18 -4.15
CA ILE A 22 2.60 -8.53 -4.13
C ILE A 22 3.51 -7.39 -4.64
N PRO A 23 3.34 -6.86 -5.87
CA PRO A 23 4.21 -5.79 -6.35
C PRO A 23 4.06 -4.50 -5.56
N TYR A 24 2.86 -4.19 -5.05
CA TYR A 24 2.65 -3.04 -4.18
C TYR A 24 3.50 -3.12 -2.91
N PHE A 25 3.51 -4.26 -2.21
CA PHE A 25 4.29 -4.42 -0.98
C PHE A 25 5.79 -4.50 -1.25
N ILE A 26 6.20 -5.09 -2.38
CA ILE A 26 7.61 -5.10 -2.78
C ILE A 26 8.12 -3.67 -3.01
N VAL A 27 7.36 -2.85 -3.73
CA VAL A 27 7.75 -1.47 -4.04
C VAL A 27 7.73 -0.57 -2.81
N ASN A 28 6.72 -0.68 -1.95
CA ASN A 28 6.50 0.32 -0.89
C ASN A 28 7.07 -0.07 0.48
N THR A 29 7.23 -1.36 0.76
CA THR A 29 7.66 -1.81 2.10
C THR A 29 8.94 -2.65 2.03
N ILE A 30 8.97 -3.67 1.18
CA ILE A 30 10.14 -4.56 1.10
C ILE A 30 11.37 -3.82 0.60
N SER A 31 11.18 -2.89 -0.36
CA SER A 31 12.26 -2.01 -0.82
C SER A 31 12.94 -1.26 0.33
N THR A 32 12.16 -0.78 1.29
CA THR A 32 12.69 -0.07 2.47
C THR A 32 13.61 -0.98 3.30
N ILE A 33 13.17 -2.22 3.58
CA ILE A 33 13.95 -3.20 4.33
C ILE A 33 15.21 -3.58 3.56
N MET A 34 15.06 -3.91 2.28
CA MET A 34 16.16 -4.32 1.41
C MET A 34 17.24 -3.23 1.28
N PHE A 35 16.83 -1.98 1.02
CA PHE A 35 17.77 -0.86 0.93
C PHE A 35 18.47 -0.59 2.26
N LYS A 36 17.73 -0.74 3.38
CA LYS A 36 18.33 -0.62 4.72
C LYS A 36 19.39 -1.68 4.96
N ARG A 37 19.10 -2.92 4.63
CA ARG A 37 20.06 -4.04 4.76
C ARG A 37 21.28 -3.87 3.85
N MET A 38 21.11 -3.23 2.70
CA MET A 38 22.21 -2.90 1.77
C MET A 38 22.98 -1.62 2.15
N GLY A 39 22.69 -1.02 3.31
CA GLY A 39 23.45 0.08 3.88
C GLY A 39 23.12 1.46 3.33
N LEU A 40 21.93 1.70 2.73
CA LEU A 40 21.51 3.05 2.39
C LEU A 40 21.16 3.86 3.65
N SER A 41 21.35 5.18 3.57
CA SER A 41 20.94 6.11 4.61
C SER A 41 19.41 6.15 4.78
N ASN A 42 18.93 6.52 5.96
CA ASN A 42 17.50 6.69 6.20
C ASN A 42 16.89 7.81 5.35
N VAL A 43 17.67 8.85 5.03
CA VAL A 43 17.27 9.93 4.10
C VAL A 43 17.02 9.38 2.70
N ASP A 44 17.99 8.65 2.16
CA ASP A 44 17.87 8.07 0.81
C ASP A 44 16.70 7.08 0.72
N ILE A 45 16.59 6.18 1.71
CA ILE A 45 15.49 5.22 1.78
C ILE A 45 14.14 5.94 1.76
N ALA A 46 13.96 6.92 2.65
CA ALA A 46 12.72 7.67 2.76
C ALA A 46 12.39 8.44 1.47
N ALA A 47 13.36 9.14 0.89
CA ALA A 47 13.19 9.90 -0.34
C ALA A 47 12.82 9.00 -1.53
N TYR A 48 13.64 8.01 -1.84
CA TYR A 48 13.46 7.18 -3.03
C TYR A 48 12.23 6.26 -2.93
N THR A 49 11.99 5.63 -1.77
CA THR A 49 10.80 4.75 -1.62
C THR A 49 9.50 5.54 -1.51
N SER A 50 9.54 6.80 -1.07
CA SER A 50 8.32 7.63 -1.05
C SER A 50 7.93 8.13 -2.43
N ILE A 51 8.89 8.50 -3.27
CA ILE A 51 8.60 8.90 -4.67
C ILE A 51 7.99 7.72 -5.45
N LEU A 52 8.29 6.48 -5.11
CA LEU A 52 7.69 5.30 -5.74
C LEU A 52 6.16 5.19 -5.54
N TYR A 53 5.56 5.98 -4.62
CA TYR A 53 4.09 6.11 -4.53
C TYR A 53 3.47 6.91 -5.69
N LEU A 54 4.28 7.69 -6.43
CA LEU A 54 3.77 8.59 -7.48
C LEU A 54 2.85 7.91 -8.51
N PRO A 55 3.13 6.67 -9.00
CA PRO A 55 2.21 6.00 -9.90
C PRO A 55 0.78 5.85 -9.35
N TRP A 56 0.60 5.55 -8.07
CA TRP A 56 -0.72 5.48 -7.45
C TRP A 56 -1.37 6.85 -7.23
N VAL A 57 -0.56 7.91 -7.04
CA VAL A 57 -1.05 9.29 -6.96
C VAL A 57 -1.63 9.75 -8.29
N ILE A 58 -0.92 9.46 -9.38
CA ILE A 58 -1.31 9.95 -10.71
C ILE A 58 -2.11 8.93 -11.54
N LYS A 59 -2.39 7.73 -10.99
CA LYS A 59 -3.16 6.69 -11.71
C LYS A 59 -4.50 7.15 -12.29
N PRO A 60 -5.26 8.08 -11.68
CA PRO A 60 -6.50 8.59 -12.28
C PRO A 60 -6.29 9.21 -13.66
N PHE A 61 -5.11 9.78 -13.95
CA PHE A 61 -4.84 10.45 -15.22
C PHE A 61 -4.66 9.48 -16.39
N TRP A 62 -4.24 8.23 -16.16
CA TRP A 62 -4.12 7.23 -17.24
C TRP A 62 -5.17 6.13 -17.19
N SER A 63 -6.00 6.08 -16.16
CA SER A 63 -7.10 5.12 -16.08
C SER A 63 -7.97 5.08 -17.35
N PRO A 64 -8.31 6.20 -18.03
CA PRO A 64 -9.06 6.17 -19.27
C PRO A 64 -8.36 5.40 -20.41
N PHE A 65 -7.02 5.42 -20.46
CA PHE A 65 -6.29 4.68 -21.48
C PHE A 65 -6.45 3.17 -21.30
N VAL A 66 -6.48 2.70 -20.06
CA VAL A 66 -6.73 1.29 -19.72
C VAL A 66 -8.16 0.88 -20.09
N ASP A 67 -9.11 1.84 -20.11
CA ASP A 67 -10.50 1.58 -20.53
C ASP A 67 -10.68 1.54 -22.04
N ILE A 68 -9.83 2.26 -22.77
CA ILE A 68 -10.00 2.49 -24.21
C ILE A 68 -9.20 1.51 -25.07
N ILE A 69 -7.94 1.25 -24.72
CA ILE A 69 -6.96 0.67 -25.65
C ILE A 69 -7.13 -0.83 -25.84
N LYS A 70 -7.40 -1.59 -24.81
CA LYS A 70 -7.54 -3.06 -24.84
C LYS A 70 -8.59 -3.53 -23.84
N THR A 71 -8.83 -4.86 -23.78
CA THR A 71 -9.69 -5.47 -22.76
C THR A 71 -9.03 -5.41 -21.37
N LYS A 72 -9.82 -5.41 -20.30
CA LYS A 72 -9.31 -5.44 -18.92
C LYS A 72 -8.47 -6.70 -18.66
N ARG A 73 -8.94 -7.86 -19.17
CA ARG A 73 -8.19 -9.11 -19.08
C ARG A 73 -6.81 -9.01 -19.74
N TRP A 74 -6.72 -8.36 -20.91
CA TRP A 74 -5.44 -8.15 -21.58
C TRP A 74 -4.48 -7.33 -20.72
N TRP A 75 -4.95 -6.22 -20.15
CA TRP A 75 -4.16 -5.37 -19.27
C TRP A 75 -3.68 -6.12 -18.01
N VAL A 76 -4.57 -6.90 -17.34
CA VAL A 76 -4.18 -7.71 -16.18
C VAL A 76 -3.02 -8.63 -16.55
N ILE A 77 -3.15 -9.43 -17.62
CA ILE A 77 -2.11 -10.39 -17.99
C ILE A 77 -0.83 -9.70 -18.47
N ALA A 78 -0.94 -8.64 -19.27
CA ALA A 78 0.21 -7.88 -19.75
C ALA A 78 1.02 -7.26 -18.59
N MET A 79 0.33 -6.67 -17.61
CA MET A 79 0.99 -6.10 -16.44
C MET A 79 1.59 -7.17 -15.53
N GLN A 80 0.96 -8.34 -15.40
CA GLN A 80 1.54 -9.46 -14.66
C GLN A 80 2.81 -10.00 -15.33
N ILE A 81 2.84 -10.11 -16.65
CA ILE A 81 4.04 -10.47 -17.40
C ILE A 81 5.14 -9.42 -17.17
N LEU A 82 4.80 -8.13 -17.25
CA LEU A 82 5.74 -7.05 -17.01
C LEU A 82 6.28 -7.07 -15.57
N VAL A 83 5.41 -7.26 -14.56
CA VAL A 83 5.81 -7.39 -13.15
C VAL A 83 6.72 -8.63 -12.96
N SER A 84 6.42 -9.77 -13.57
CA SER A 84 7.30 -10.95 -13.54
C SER A 84 8.68 -10.62 -14.09
N ALA A 85 8.73 -9.94 -15.23
CA ALA A 85 10.00 -9.52 -15.85
C ALA A 85 10.75 -8.50 -14.98
N THR A 86 10.04 -7.56 -14.33
CA THR A 86 10.70 -6.60 -13.45
C THR A 86 11.22 -7.24 -12.16
N PHE A 87 10.60 -8.27 -11.61
CA PHE A 87 11.17 -9.01 -10.47
C PHE A 87 12.46 -9.74 -10.84
N ILE A 88 12.55 -10.31 -12.06
CA ILE A 88 13.82 -10.82 -12.59
C ILE A 88 14.80 -9.66 -12.77
N GLY A 89 14.36 -8.54 -13.32
CA GLY A 89 15.16 -7.33 -13.47
C GLY A 89 15.72 -6.82 -12.14
N LEU A 90 14.91 -6.82 -11.06
CA LEU A 90 15.39 -6.49 -9.73
C LEU A 90 16.49 -7.45 -9.29
N ALA A 91 16.32 -8.77 -9.45
CA ALA A 91 17.34 -9.76 -9.09
C ALA A 91 18.66 -9.54 -9.83
N VAL A 92 18.60 -9.13 -11.10
CA VAL A 92 19.80 -8.91 -11.94
C VAL A 92 20.47 -7.56 -11.68
N THR A 93 19.68 -6.54 -11.31
CA THR A 93 20.19 -5.16 -11.15
C THR A 93 20.55 -4.81 -9.70
N LEU A 94 20.28 -5.70 -8.73
CA LEU A 94 20.67 -5.48 -7.34
C LEU A 94 22.18 -5.33 -7.25
N PRO A 95 22.69 -4.23 -6.67
CA PRO A 95 24.12 -4.03 -6.51
C PRO A 95 24.69 -4.99 -5.46
N HIS A 96 26.00 -5.24 -5.55
CA HIS A 96 26.76 -6.04 -4.59
C HIS A 96 27.79 -5.15 -3.85
N PRO A 97 27.35 -4.24 -2.98
CA PRO A 97 28.28 -3.48 -2.15
C PRO A 97 29.06 -4.43 -1.21
N SER A 98 30.32 -4.11 -0.94
CA SER A 98 31.10 -4.91 0.01
C SER A 98 30.53 -4.79 1.44
N ALA A 99 30.82 -5.79 2.28
CA ALA A 99 30.39 -5.77 3.68
C ALA A 99 30.89 -4.52 4.44
N GLU A 100 32.07 -4.03 4.11
CA GLU A 100 32.63 -2.80 4.66
C GLU A 100 31.79 -1.58 4.30
N VAL A 101 31.37 -1.44 3.03
CA VAL A 101 30.52 -0.34 2.57
C VAL A 101 29.13 -0.43 3.22
N ILE A 102 28.54 -1.62 3.30
CA ILE A 102 27.26 -1.83 3.98
C ILE A 102 27.35 -1.39 5.45
N ALA A 103 28.44 -1.75 6.13
CA ALA A 103 28.66 -1.42 7.54
C ALA A 103 28.73 0.09 7.81
N THR A 104 29.12 0.91 6.82
CA THR A 104 29.11 2.38 6.98
C THR A 104 27.71 2.95 7.12
N GLY A 105 26.67 2.25 6.62
CA GLY A 105 25.30 2.76 6.53
C GLY A 105 25.13 3.93 5.54
N HIS A 106 26.08 4.13 4.63
CA HIS A 106 26.10 5.18 3.62
C HIS A 106 26.50 4.65 2.23
N THR A 107 25.95 3.50 1.84
CA THR A 107 26.14 2.96 0.49
C THR A 107 25.67 3.99 -0.55
N PRO A 108 26.48 4.34 -1.55
CA PRO A 108 26.12 5.36 -2.53
C PRO A 108 24.88 4.97 -3.36
N VAL A 109 23.90 5.86 -3.43
CA VAL A 109 22.66 5.65 -4.22
C VAL A 109 22.95 5.40 -5.70
N SER A 110 24.05 5.92 -6.22
CA SER A 110 24.48 5.70 -7.61
C SER A 110 24.61 4.21 -7.96
N MET A 111 24.91 3.34 -7.00
CA MET A 111 24.93 1.89 -7.20
C MET A 111 23.54 1.31 -7.46
N PHE A 112 22.48 1.97 -7.02
CA PHE A 112 21.09 1.50 -7.09
C PHE A 112 20.30 2.08 -8.25
N VAL A 113 20.89 2.91 -9.12
CA VAL A 113 20.15 3.61 -10.19
C VAL A 113 19.38 2.63 -11.08
N SER A 114 20.03 1.55 -11.53
CA SER A 114 19.38 0.52 -12.36
C SER A 114 18.23 -0.16 -11.61
N THR A 115 18.44 -0.51 -10.35
CA THR A 115 17.43 -1.13 -9.47
C THR A 115 16.24 -0.18 -9.26
N LEU A 116 16.48 1.10 -9.03
CA LEU A 116 15.44 2.11 -8.88
C LEU A 116 14.62 2.29 -10.16
N ILE A 117 15.27 2.27 -11.34
CA ILE A 117 14.54 2.30 -12.62
C ILE A 117 13.60 1.09 -12.74
N ILE A 118 14.05 -0.10 -12.37
CA ILE A 118 13.20 -1.30 -12.38
C ILE A 118 12.06 -1.17 -11.35
N PHE A 119 12.31 -0.61 -10.15
CA PHE A 119 11.24 -0.33 -9.18
C PHE A 119 10.19 0.64 -9.73
N TRP A 120 10.61 1.68 -10.47
CA TRP A 120 9.68 2.59 -11.15
C TRP A 120 8.79 1.87 -12.16
N ILE A 121 9.39 1.03 -13.01
CA ILE A 121 8.63 0.22 -13.98
C ILE A 121 7.66 -0.70 -13.24
N THR A 122 8.10 -1.34 -12.14
CA THR A 122 7.26 -2.20 -11.31
C THR A 122 6.09 -1.42 -10.70
N ALA A 123 6.33 -0.21 -10.19
CA ALA A 123 5.31 0.65 -9.59
C ALA A 123 4.23 1.06 -10.60
N PHE A 124 4.63 1.48 -11.82
CA PHE A 124 3.69 1.80 -12.89
C PHE A 124 2.91 0.57 -13.37
N ALA A 125 3.58 -0.58 -13.51
CA ALA A 125 2.94 -1.83 -13.89
C ALA A 125 1.92 -2.26 -12.81
N SER A 126 2.28 -2.16 -11.53
CA SER A 126 1.40 -2.48 -10.40
C SER A 126 0.19 -1.55 -10.33
N ALA A 127 0.38 -0.24 -10.45
CA ALA A 127 -0.73 0.72 -10.45
C ALA A 127 -1.68 0.53 -11.65
N THR A 128 -1.14 0.14 -12.82
CA THR A 128 -1.94 -0.18 -14.01
C THR A 128 -2.69 -1.51 -13.85
N HIS A 129 -2.03 -2.51 -13.25
CA HIS A 129 -2.65 -3.79 -12.91
C HIS A 129 -3.84 -3.59 -11.97
N ASP A 130 -3.72 -2.77 -10.93
CA ASP A 130 -4.76 -2.41 -9.97
C ASP A 130 -6.01 -1.82 -10.68
N ILE A 131 -5.83 -0.85 -11.61
CA ILE A 131 -6.92 -0.32 -12.42
C ILE A 131 -7.60 -1.42 -13.25
N ALA A 132 -6.80 -2.28 -13.87
CA ALA A 132 -7.30 -3.33 -14.75
C ALA A 132 -8.01 -4.44 -13.97
N ALA A 133 -7.48 -4.87 -12.82
CA ALA A 133 -8.04 -5.91 -11.97
C ALA A 133 -9.38 -5.49 -11.38
N ASP A 134 -9.49 -4.27 -10.84
CA ASP A 134 -10.74 -3.72 -10.34
C ASP A 134 -11.80 -3.55 -11.44
N GLY A 135 -11.38 -3.07 -12.62
CA GLY A 135 -12.26 -2.97 -13.78
C GLY A 135 -12.73 -4.34 -14.27
N PHE A 136 -11.84 -5.32 -14.29
CA PHE A 136 -12.18 -6.70 -14.68
C PHE A 136 -13.15 -7.37 -13.70
N TYR A 137 -12.94 -7.20 -12.40
CA TYR A 137 -13.83 -7.68 -11.35
C TYR A 137 -15.28 -7.16 -11.56
N MET A 138 -15.43 -5.87 -11.85
CA MET A 138 -16.74 -5.26 -12.09
C MET A 138 -17.41 -5.76 -13.38
N LEU A 139 -16.63 -6.05 -14.44
CA LEU A 139 -17.16 -6.52 -15.72
C LEU A 139 -17.47 -8.02 -15.74
N ALA A 140 -16.68 -8.82 -15.02
CA ALA A 140 -16.76 -10.28 -15.05
C ALA A 140 -17.81 -10.85 -14.10
N LEU A 141 -18.32 -10.06 -13.15
CA LEU A 141 -19.25 -10.52 -12.11
C LEU A 141 -20.59 -9.79 -12.14
N SER A 142 -21.65 -10.52 -11.77
CA SER A 142 -22.95 -9.91 -11.46
C SER A 142 -22.84 -9.07 -10.17
N GLN A 143 -23.75 -8.10 -9.97
CA GLN A 143 -23.77 -7.29 -8.73
C GLN A 143 -23.88 -8.15 -7.47
N LYS A 144 -24.62 -9.27 -7.55
CA LYS A 144 -24.76 -10.24 -6.46
C LYS A 144 -23.42 -10.90 -6.14
N ASP A 145 -22.68 -11.35 -7.17
CA ASP A 145 -21.39 -11.98 -6.98
C ASP A 145 -20.33 -10.97 -6.53
N GLN A 146 -20.37 -9.73 -7.03
CA GLN A 146 -19.49 -8.66 -6.55
C GLN A 146 -19.63 -8.46 -5.03
N SER A 147 -20.87 -8.42 -4.53
CA SER A 147 -21.13 -8.28 -3.10
C SER A 147 -20.65 -9.47 -2.28
N LEU A 148 -20.77 -10.70 -2.82
CA LEU A 148 -20.27 -11.90 -2.16
C LEU A 148 -18.75 -11.94 -2.11
N PHE A 149 -18.07 -11.59 -3.21
CA PHE A 149 -16.63 -11.72 -3.34
C PHE A 149 -15.84 -10.52 -2.83
N VAL A 150 -16.47 -9.40 -2.44
CA VAL A 150 -15.76 -8.22 -1.92
C VAL A 150 -14.94 -8.53 -0.66
N GLY A 151 -15.44 -9.35 0.23
CA GLY A 151 -14.71 -9.81 1.42
C GLY A 151 -13.54 -10.73 1.05
N ILE A 152 -13.74 -11.63 0.10
CA ILE A 152 -12.74 -12.58 -0.37
C ILE A 152 -11.56 -11.84 -1.02
N ARG A 153 -11.83 -10.89 -1.91
CA ARG A 153 -10.77 -10.06 -2.52
C ARG A 153 -9.93 -9.33 -1.46
N SER A 154 -10.58 -8.72 -0.48
CA SER A 154 -9.90 -8.03 0.62
C SER A 154 -9.04 -8.99 1.45
N THR A 155 -9.52 -10.19 1.72
CA THR A 155 -8.78 -11.22 2.46
C THR A 155 -7.52 -11.63 1.71
N PHE A 156 -7.61 -11.91 0.42
CA PHE A 156 -6.45 -12.35 -0.37
C PHE A 156 -5.44 -11.22 -0.61
N TYR A 157 -5.90 -9.96 -0.71
CA TYR A 157 -5.01 -8.81 -0.70
C TYR A 157 -4.23 -8.69 0.63
N ARG A 158 -4.87 -8.96 1.78
CA ARG A 158 -4.18 -9.01 3.09
C ARG A 158 -3.23 -10.19 3.22
N LEU A 159 -3.58 -11.36 2.66
CA LEU A 159 -2.68 -12.50 2.60
C LEU A 159 -1.43 -12.18 1.78
N SER A 160 -1.54 -11.42 0.69
CA SER A 160 -0.37 -10.96 -0.06
C SER A 160 0.53 -10.01 0.75
N SER A 161 -0.05 -9.22 1.65
CA SER A 161 0.70 -8.40 2.60
C SER A 161 1.52 -9.25 3.56
N ILE A 162 0.91 -10.26 4.19
CA ILE A 162 1.60 -11.21 5.07
C ILE A 162 2.69 -11.97 4.30
N PHE A 163 2.40 -12.42 3.09
CA PHE A 163 3.38 -13.10 2.26
C PHE A 163 4.56 -12.17 1.92
N GLY A 164 4.30 -10.97 1.43
CA GLY A 164 5.34 -10.01 1.05
C GLY A 164 6.17 -9.56 2.26
N GLN A 165 5.54 -8.93 3.22
CA GLN A 165 6.21 -8.29 4.36
C GLN A 165 6.65 -9.30 5.45
N GLY A 166 5.94 -10.43 5.56
CA GLY A 166 6.27 -11.51 6.49
C GLY A 166 7.16 -12.55 5.82
N VAL A 167 6.59 -13.42 4.99
CA VAL A 167 7.26 -14.63 4.48
C VAL A 167 8.51 -14.28 3.65
N LEU A 168 8.43 -13.37 2.69
CA LEU A 168 9.59 -13.02 1.86
C LEU A 168 10.72 -12.37 2.67
N VAL A 169 10.39 -11.54 3.67
CA VAL A 169 11.38 -10.89 4.52
C VAL A 169 12.04 -11.93 5.46
N VAL A 170 11.26 -12.86 6.02
CA VAL A 170 11.81 -13.99 6.79
C VAL A 170 12.74 -14.84 5.92
N VAL A 171 12.34 -15.18 4.70
CA VAL A 171 13.19 -15.92 3.75
C VAL A 171 14.49 -15.16 3.47
N ALA A 172 14.42 -13.85 3.22
CA ALA A 172 15.60 -13.03 3.01
C ALA A 172 16.54 -13.09 4.24
N GLY A 173 16.01 -12.92 5.45
CA GLY A 173 16.80 -12.98 6.69
C GLY A 173 17.46 -14.35 6.94
N LEU A 174 16.74 -15.44 6.68
CA LEU A 174 17.30 -16.80 6.77
C LEU A 174 18.43 -17.01 5.76
N LEU A 175 18.28 -16.47 4.55
CA LEU A 175 19.31 -16.55 3.51
C LEU A 175 20.50 -15.65 3.86
N GLU A 176 20.29 -14.46 4.45
CA GLU A 176 21.35 -13.59 4.97
C GLU A 176 22.21 -14.35 6.00
N THR A 177 21.57 -15.01 6.97
CA THR A 177 22.23 -15.81 7.99
C THR A 177 22.97 -17.01 7.40
N ARG A 178 22.36 -17.69 6.43
CA ARG A 178 22.93 -18.91 5.80
C ARG A 178 24.14 -18.61 4.94
N TYR A 179 24.12 -17.53 4.17
CA TYR A 179 25.18 -17.22 3.20
C TYR A 179 26.20 -16.21 3.72
N GLY A 180 25.89 -15.45 4.77
CA GLY A 180 26.71 -14.33 5.22
C GLY A 180 26.85 -13.19 4.19
N ASP A 181 25.98 -13.16 3.17
CA ASP A 181 26.02 -12.27 2.02
C ASP A 181 24.64 -11.67 1.81
N ILE A 182 24.47 -10.41 2.21
CA ILE A 182 23.19 -9.70 2.16
C ILE A 182 22.71 -9.52 0.71
N PRO A 183 23.50 -8.97 -0.23
CA PRO A 183 23.10 -8.85 -1.62
C PRO A 183 22.62 -10.16 -2.24
N LYS A 184 23.40 -11.23 -2.05
CA LYS A 184 23.06 -12.57 -2.57
C LYS A 184 21.73 -13.10 -2.00
N ALA A 185 21.48 -12.89 -0.72
CA ALA A 185 20.22 -13.30 -0.08
C ALA A 185 19.01 -12.60 -0.73
N TRP A 186 19.12 -11.29 -0.97
CA TRP A 186 18.05 -10.52 -1.62
C TRP A 186 17.88 -10.86 -3.09
N VAL A 187 18.95 -11.12 -3.83
CA VAL A 187 18.87 -11.65 -5.23
C VAL A 187 18.07 -12.95 -5.26
N ILE A 188 18.39 -13.92 -4.40
CA ILE A 188 17.68 -15.21 -4.34
C ILE A 188 16.21 -14.97 -3.97
N THR A 189 15.93 -14.09 -3.01
CA THR A 189 14.56 -13.75 -2.60
C THR A 189 13.75 -13.15 -3.76
N MET A 190 14.34 -12.25 -4.56
CA MET A 190 13.68 -11.69 -5.73
C MET A 190 13.46 -12.74 -6.83
N VAL A 191 14.38 -13.67 -7.03
CA VAL A 191 14.20 -14.81 -7.96
C VAL A 191 13.04 -15.70 -7.51
N ILE A 192 12.95 -16.05 -6.23
CA ILE A 192 11.83 -16.83 -5.68
C ILE A 192 10.51 -16.10 -5.94
N CYS A 193 10.46 -14.79 -5.68
CA CYS A 193 9.29 -13.97 -5.93
C CYS A 193 8.92 -13.94 -7.43
N ALA A 194 9.91 -13.78 -8.31
CA ALA A 194 9.71 -13.79 -9.76
C ALA A 194 9.13 -15.12 -10.26
N LEU A 195 9.65 -16.23 -9.79
CA LEU A 195 9.17 -17.57 -10.15
C LEU A 195 7.73 -17.79 -9.69
N MET A 196 7.43 -17.44 -8.43
CA MET A 196 6.08 -17.53 -7.89
C MET A 196 5.09 -16.66 -8.67
N PHE A 197 5.44 -15.39 -8.90
CA PHE A 197 4.58 -14.46 -9.61
C PHE A 197 4.36 -14.87 -11.07
N SER A 198 5.40 -15.39 -11.73
CA SER A 198 5.30 -15.98 -13.09
C SER A 198 4.37 -17.19 -13.12
N ALA A 199 4.41 -18.04 -12.11
CA ALA A 199 3.49 -19.18 -11.99
C ALA A 199 2.03 -18.72 -11.85
N ILE A 200 1.77 -17.68 -11.04
CA ILE A 200 0.44 -17.05 -10.90
C ILE A 200 0.00 -16.43 -12.24
N THR A 201 0.90 -15.75 -12.92
CA THR A 201 0.64 -15.16 -14.24
C THR A 201 0.23 -16.23 -15.25
N LEU A 202 1.00 -17.32 -15.31
CA LEU A 202 0.69 -18.46 -16.18
C LEU A 202 -0.67 -19.07 -15.84
N TYR A 203 -0.97 -19.24 -14.54
CA TYR A 203 -2.29 -19.69 -14.08
C TYR A 203 -3.39 -18.76 -14.58
N HIS A 204 -3.25 -17.44 -14.49
CA HIS A 204 -4.25 -16.48 -14.97
C HIS A 204 -4.46 -16.50 -16.47
N VAL A 205 -3.42 -16.77 -17.28
CA VAL A 205 -3.57 -16.94 -18.73
C VAL A 205 -4.61 -18.02 -19.05
N PHE A 206 -4.63 -19.13 -18.28
CA PHE A 206 -5.52 -20.27 -18.52
C PHE A 206 -6.86 -20.16 -17.77
N PHE A 207 -6.86 -19.66 -16.54
CA PHE A 207 -8.01 -19.75 -15.65
C PHE A 207 -8.86 -18.48 -15.56
N MET A 208 -8.35 -17.29 -15.92
CA MET A 208 -9.20 -16.10 -15.97
C MET A 208 -10.26 -16.21 -17.06
N PRO A 209 -11.53 -15.85 -16.77
CA PRO A 209 -12.61 -15.87 -17.75
C PRO A 209 -12.38 -14.83 -18.86
N LYS A 210 -13.12 -15.01 -19.97
CA LYS A 210 -13.22 -14.05 -21.09
C LYS A 210 -14.68 -13.59 -21.19
N PRO A 211 -15.14 -12.70 -20.32
CA PRO A 211 -16.55 -12.28 -20.34
C PRO A 211 -16.84 -11.47 -21.60
N ALA A 212 -18.02 -11.65 -22.16
CA ALA A 212 -18.47 -10.91 -23.36
C ALA A 212 -18.58 -9.39 -23.12
N SER A 213 -18.68 -8.98 -21.86
CA SER A 213 -18.69 -7.57 -21.42
C SER A 213 -17.32 -6.90 -21.48
N ASP A 214 -16.21 -7.67 -21.50
CA ASP A 214 -14.84 -7.15 -21.55
C ASP A 214 -14.42 -6.91 -23.02
N VAL A 215 -14.99 -5.89 -23.61
CA VAL A 215 -14.73 -5.49 -25.00
C VAL A 215 -13.87 -4.25 -25.08
N GLN A 216 -13.03 -4.18 -26.08
CA GLN A 216 -12.25 -2.98 -26.39
C GLN A 216 -13.21 -1.87 -26.88
N ARG A 217 -13.23 -0.73 -26.21
CA ARG A 217 -14.13 0.36 -26.52
C ARG A 217 -13.84 1.03 -27.87
N LEU A 218 -12.58 1.01 -28.35
CA LEU A 218 -12.21 1.53 -29.66
C LEU A 218 -12.65 0.64 -30.85
N SER A 219 -12.99 -0.62 -30.63
CA SER A 219 -13.38 -1.54 -31.73
C SER A 219 -14.75 -1.24 -32.34
N GLY A 220 -15.52 -0.30 -31.76
CA GLY A 220 -16.87 0.06 -32.18
C GLY A 220 -17.00 1.33 -33.02
N GLY A 221 -15.95 1.80 -33.64
CA GLY A 221 -15.98 2.90 -34.67
C GLY A 221 -15.98 4.31 -34.09
N GLY A 222 -14.94 5.07 -34.38
CA GLY A 222 -14.96 6.51 -34.44
C GLY A 222 -14.10 7.27 -33.40
N LYS A 223 -13.39 8.26 -33.92
CA LYS A 223 -12.65 9.29 -33.15
C LYS A 223 -13.56 10.01 -32.11
N ASP A 224 -14.87 10.06 -32.36
CA ASP A 224 -15.84 10.74 -31.49
C ASP A 224 -15.94 10.10 -30.10
N ARG A 225 -15.86 8.78 -29.99
CA ARG A 225 -16.00 8.07 -28.72
C ARG A 225 -14.80 8.26 -27.77
N THR A 226 -13.61 8.45 -28.32
CA THR A 226 -12.41 8.79 -27.53
C THR A 226 -12.55 10.20 -26.95
N GLY A 227 -13.03 11.15 -27.76
CA GLY A 227 -13.33 12.52 -27.31
C GLY A 227 -14.39 12.56 -26.19
N GLU A 228 -15.44 11.74 -26.29
CA GLU A 228 -16.48 11.62 -25.26
C GLU A 228 -15.92 11.10 -23.93
N ILE A 229 -15.05 10.07 -23.96
CA ILE A 229 -14.43 9.51 -22.73
C ILE A 229 -13.55 10.56 -22.06
N PHE A 230 -12.72 11.29 -22.82
CA PHE A 230 -11.91 12.37 -22.27
C PHE A 230 -12.75 13.54 -21.74
N LYS A 231 -13.86 13.85 -22.40
CA LYS A 231 -14.81 14.86 -21.93
C LYS A 231 -15.49 14.43 -20.63
N GLU A 232 -15.93 13.17 -20.56
CA GLU A 232 -16.50 12.58 -19.34
C GLU A 232 -15.49 12.56 -18.20
N PHE A 233 -14.25 12.19 -18.49
CA PHE A 233 -13.14 12.24 -17.54
C PHE A 233 -12.89 13.66 -17.03
N GLY A 234 -12.79 14.65 -17.92
CA GLY A 234 -12.69 16.08 -17.54
C GLY A 234 -13.86 16.55 -16.69
N ARG A 235 -15.10 16.15 -17.05
CA ARG A 235 -16.30 16.43 -16.27
C ARG A 235 -16.23 15.83 -14.86
N THR A 236 -15.68 14.65 -14.73
CA THR A 236 -15.48 13.98 -13.42
C THR A 236 -14.58 14.81 -12.50
N PHE A 237 -13.45 15.32 -13.01
CA PHE A 237 -12.59 16.22 -12.24
C PHE A 237 -13.31 17.49 -11.82
N VAL A 238 -13.94 18.16 -12.78
CA VAL A 238 -14.66 19.42 -12.51
C VAL A 238 -15.76 19.21 -11.46
N THR A 239 -16.53 18.14 -11.56
CA THR A 239 -17.62 17.83 -10.60
C THR A 239 -17.08 17.47 -9.21
N PHE A 240 -15.92 16.81 -9.11
CA PHE A 240 -15.27 16.54 -7.84
C PHE A 240 -14.89 17.83 -7.12
N PHE A 241 -14.17 18.74 -7.80
CA PHE A 241 -13.70 19.98 -7.18
C PHE A 241 -14.83 21.02 -6.94
N LYS A 242 -16.01 20.81 -7.54
CA LYS A 242 -17.21 21.60 -7.25
C LYS A 242 -18.05 21.10 -6.08
N LYS A 243 -17.69 19.96 -5.48
CA LYS A 243 -18.43 19.42 -4.32
C LYS A 243 -18.35 20.38 -3.13
N PRO A 244 -19.44 20.50 -2.34
CA PRO A 244 -19.41 21.30 -1.12
C PRO A 244 -18.36 20.72 -0.16
N LEU A 245 -17.59 21.62 0.47
CA LEU A 245 -16.54 21.28 1.44
C LEU A 245 -15.41 20.39 0.87
N VAL A 246 -15.22 20.34 -0.45
CA VAL A 246 -14.19 19.49 -1.08
C VAL A 246 -12.78 19.80 -0.55
N TRP A 247 -12.44 21.06 -0.36
CA TRP A 247 -11.14 21.47 0.17
C TRP A 247 -10.91 21.00 1.61
N LEU A 248 -11.97 21.01 2.43
CA LEU A 248 -11.92 20.42 3.77
C LEU A 248 -11.75 18.87 3.70
N ALA A 249 -12.41 18.24 2.74
CA ALA A 249 -12.26 16.81 2.50
C ALA A 249 -10.84 16.46 2.06
N ILE A 250 -10.25 17.23 1.15
CA ILE A 250 -8.86 17.08 0.71
C ILE A 250 -7.90 17.28 1.89
N LEU A 251 -8.10 18.34 2.68
CA LEU A 251 -7.30 18.60 3.88
C LEU A 251 -7.37 17.41 4.86
N PHE A 252 -8.57 16.88 5.09
CA PHE A 252 -8.73 15.68 5.92
C PHE A 252 -7.97 14.49 5.34
N MET A 253 -8.10 14.21 4.04
CA MET A 253 -7.41 13.10 3.39
C MET A 253 -5.88 13.23 3.45
N LEU A 254 -5.35 14.45 3.41
CA LEU A 254 -3.91 14.69 3.49
C LEU A 254 -3.37 14.65 4.93
N VAL A 255 -4.16 15.07 5.91
CA VAL A 255 -3.68 15.29 7.29
C VAL A 255 -4.04 14.16 8.24
N TYR A 256 -5.16 13.47 8.03
CA TYR A 256 -5.64 12.42 8.95
C TYR A 256 -4.60 11.32 9.20
N ARG A 257 -3.83 10.95 8.17
CA ARG A 257 -2.79 9.93 8.22
C ARG A 257 -1.36 10.48 8.37
N LEU A 258 -1.20 11.75 8.68
CA LEU A 258 0.11 12.39 8.75
C LEU A 258 1.08 11.70 9.73
N PRO A 259 0.69 11.37 10.98
CA PRO A 259 1.56 10.63 11.91
C PRO A 259 1.98 9.28 11.35
N GLU A 260 1.03 8.54 10.79
CA GLU A 260 1.23 7.22 10.21
C GLU A 260 2.18 7.26 9.01
N ALA A 261 2.05 8.29 8.16
CA ALA A 261 2.89 8.44 6.99
C ALA A 261 4.38 8.63 7.36
N PHE A 262 4.67 9.36 8.43
CA PHE A 262 6.02 9.46 9.00
C PHE A 262 6.44 8.14 9.63
N LEU A 263 5.60 7.57 10.48
CA LEU A 263 5.90 6.38 11.27
C LEU A 263 6.26 5.18 10.37
N ILE A 264 5.42 4.86 9.38
CA ILE A 264 5.58 3.68 8.52
C ILE A 264 6.90 3.68 7.73
N LYS A 265 7.45 4.87 7.44
CA LYS A 265 8.73 5.00 6.74
C LYS A 265 9.93 4.68 7.64
N MET A 266 9.82 4.97 8.93
CA MET A 266 10.93 4.83 9.88
C MET A 266 10.81 3.59 10.77
N ILE A 267 9.70 2.86 10.78
CA ILE A 267 9.54 1.63 11.56
C ILE A 267 10.62 0.61 11.19
N ASN A 268 10.73 0.23 9.91
CA ASN A 268 11.69 -0.79 9.49
C ASN A 268 13.15 -0.35 9.70
N PRO A 269 13.58 0.87 9.33
CA PRO A 269 14.88 1.40 9.74
C PRO A 269 15.13 1.33 11.25
N PHE A 270 14.16 1.75 12.08
CA PHE A 270 14.26 1.72 13.53
C PHE A 270 14.44 0.31 14.10
N LEU A 271 13.69 -0.66 13.59
CA LEU A 271 13.79 -2.06 14.02
C LEU A 271 15.15 -2.67 13.65
N LEU A 272 15.74 -2.27 12.52
CA LEU A 272 16.97 -2.83 11.97
C LEU A 272 18.25 -2.11 12.47
N ASP A 273 18.18 -0.80 12.72
CA ASP A 273 19.36 -0.01 13.10
C ASP A 273 19.96 -0.47 14.43
N PRO A 274 21.31 -0.48 14.55
CA PRO A 274 21.98 -0.86 15.78
C PRO A 274 21.61 0.04 16.97
N VAL A 275 21.52 -0.55 18.15
CA VAL A 275 21.19 0.16 19.40
C VAL A 275 22.28 1.18 19.73
N ALA A 276 23.55 0.77 19.74
CA ALA A 276 24.68 1.59 20.22
C ALA A 276 24.94 2.82 19.36
N ASP A 277 24.91 2.66 18.03
CA ASP A 277 25.36 3.73 17.11
C ASP A 277 24.22 4.63 16.63
N LYS A 278 23.00 4.07 16.50
CA LYS A 278 21.88 4.76 15.86
C LYS A 278 20.63 4.86 16.71
N GLY A 279 20.60 4.22 17.88
CA GLY A 279 19.43 4.24 18.77
C GLY A 279 18.24 3.45 18.26
N GLY A 280 18.45 2.48 17.36
CA GLY A 280 17.46 1.53 16.89
C GLY A 280 17.28 0.34 17.83
N LEU A 281 16.69 -0.76 17.35
CA LEU A 281 16.49 -1.98 18.13
C LEU A 281 17.42 -3.15 17.74
N GLY A 282 18.16 -3.03 16.63
CA GLY A 282 19.17 -4.01 16.21
C GLY A 282 18.61 -5.40 15.86
N LEU A 283 17.35 -5.48 15.43
CA LEU A 283 16.72 -6.76 15.08
C LEU A 283 17.27 -7.33 13.77
N SER A 284 17.30 -8.66 13.67
CA SER A 284 17.62 -9.32 12.40
C SER A 284 16.48 -9.12 11.38
N THR A 285 16.80 -9.23 10.09
CA THR A 285 15.83 -9.14 8.99
C THR A 285 14.70 -10.16 9.16
N GLU A 286 15.03 -11.39 9.54
CA GLU A 286 14.07 -12.45 9.85
C GLU A 286 13.09 -12.02 10.95
N THR A 287 13.63 -11.47 12.05
CA THR A 287 12.84 -11.02 13.19
C THR A 287 11.91 -9.87 12.80
N VAL A 288 12.36 -8.93 11.97
CA VAL A 288 11.52 -7.84 11.43
C VAL A 288 10.38 -8.41 10.58
N GLY A 289 10.64 -9.39 9.73
CA GLY A 289 9.60 -10.07 8.95
C GLY A 289 8.54 -10.75 9.84
N LEU A 290 8.95 -11.36 10.95
CA LEU A 290 8.04 -11.96 11.91
C LEU A 290 7.24 -10.90 12.68
N VAL A 291 7.92 -9.93 13.28
CA VAL A 291 7.30 -8.92 14.17
C VAL A 291 6.41 -7.97 13.38
N TYR A 292 6.95 -7.32 12.37
CA TYR A 292 6.22 -6.31 11.61
C TYR A 292 5.38 -6.93 10.50
N GLY A 293 5.98 -7.81 9.70
CA GLY A 293 5.34 -8.41 8.53
C GLY A 293 4.30 -9.49 8.85
N THR A 294 4.33 -10.11 10.04
CA THR A 294 3.37 -11.14 10.43
C THR A 294 2.51 -10.68 11.59
N ILE A 295 3.09 -10.45 12.77
CA ILE A 295 2.34 -10.06 13.98
C ILE A 295 1.67 -8.71 13.79
N GLY A 296 2.38 -7.72 13.19
CA GLY A 296 1.83 -6.41 12.88
C GLY A 296 0.63 -6.51 11.91
N ILE A 297 0.74 -7.28 10.82
CA ILE A 297 -0.35 -7.44 9.85
C ILE A 297 -1.57 -8.16 10.45
N ILE A 298 -1.37 -9.09 11.39
CA ILE A 298 -2.47 -9.68 12.16
C ILE A 298 -3.17 -8.58 12.97
N GLY A 299 -2.41 -7.73 13.69
CA GLY A 299 -2.95 -6.59 14.42
C GLY A 299 -3.76 -5.65 13.52
N LEU A 300 -3.19 -5.25 12.40
CA LEU A 300 -3.84 -4.43 11.36
C LEU A 300 -5.17 -5.04 10.88
N THR A 301 -5.17 -6.34 10.66
CA THR A 301 -6.35 -7.07 10.15
C THR A 301 -7.45 -7.13 11.18
N VAL A 302 -7.12 -7.49 12.42
CA VAL A 302 -8.07 -7.55 13.55
C VAL A 302 -8.63 -6.16 13.84
N GLY A 303 -7.79 -5.14 13.88
CA GLY A 303 -8.19 -3.74 14.04
C GLY A 303 -9.16 -3.29 12.94
N GLY A 304 -8.87 -3.60 11.68
CA GLY A 304 -9.74 -3.26 10.56
C GLY A 304 -11.11 -3.96 10.61
N ILE A 305 -11.16 -5.24 10.99
CA ILE A 305 -12.42 -6.00 11.15
C ILE A 305 -13.27 -5.38 12.27
N ILE A 306 -12.67 -5.18 13.45
CA ILE A 306 -13.35 -4.59 14.60
C ILE A 306 -13.79 -3.15 14.27
N GLY A 307 -12.93 -2.38 13.57
CA GLY A 307 -13.27 -1.05 13.07
C GLY A 307 -14.48 -1.05 12.14
N GLY A 308 -14.57 -2.00 11.21
CA GLY A 308 -15.73 -2.17 10.33
C GLY A 308 -17.02 -2.45 11.10
N ILE A 309 -16.98 -3.34 12.08
CA ILE A 309 -18.12 -3.65 12.96
C ILE A 309 -18.53 -2.43 13.78
N ALA A 310 -17.57 -1.72 14.36
CA ALA A 310 -17.83 -0.50 15.13
C ALA A 310 -18.44 0.60 14.27
N ALA A 311 -17.90 0.83 13.08
CA ALA A 311 -18.39 1.83 12.14
C ALA A 311 -19.81 1.55 11.66
N SER A 312 -20.15 0.28 11.36
CA SER A 312 -21.50 -0.11 10.97
C SER A 312 -22.55 0.12 12.05
N ARG A 313 -22.17 0.00 13.34
CA ARG A 313 -23.04 0.24 14.48
C ARG A 313 -23.17 1.72 14.84
N TRP A 314 -22.06 2.45 14.83
CA TRP A 314 -22.02 3.84 15.31
C TRP A 314 -22.29 4.86 14.21
N GLY A 315 -22.10 4.49 12.95
CA GLY A 315 -22.09 5.40 11.81
C GLY A 315 -20.79 6.21 11.74
N LEU A 316 -20.52 6.80 10.58
CA LEU A 316 -19.27 7.51 10.31
C LEU A 316 -19.01 8.65 11.29
N ARG A 317 -19.99 9.53 11.53
CA ARG A 317 -19.85 10.72 12.40
C ARG A 317 -19.42 10.38 13.83
N LYS A 318 -19.98 9.30 14.40
CA LYS A 318 -19.64 8.88 15.77
C LYS A 318 -18.32 8.11 15.82
N SER A 319 -17.97 7.40 14.75
CA SER A 319 -16.75 6.59 14.67
C SER A 319 -15.48 7.42 14.49
N LEU A 320 -15.56 8.60 13.85
CA LEU A 320 -14.39 9.44 13.54
C LEU A 320 -13.49 9.70 14.76
N TRP A 321 -14.06 10.07 15.92
CA TRP A 321 -13.31 10.40 17.13
C TRP A 321 -12.57 9.19 17.73
N PRO A 322 -13.26 8.10 18.12
CA PRO A 322 -12.58 6.96 18.71
C PRO A 322 -11.59 6.32 17.74
N MET A 323 -11.87 6.35 16.43
CA MET A 323 -10.99 5.81 15.42
C MET A 323 -9.74 6.69 15.22
N ALA A 324 -9.88 8.01 15.23
CA ALA A 324 -8.72 8.90 15.23
C ALA A 324 -7.85 8.74 16.48
N ALA A 325 -8.45 8.60 17.65
CA ALA A 325 -7.72 8.35 18.90
C ALA A 325 -6.98 7.00 18.86
N CYS A 326 -7.65 5.93 18.40
CA CYS A 326 -7.02 4.61 18.26
C CYS A 326 -5.91 4.57 17.19
N MET A 327 -5.95 5.44 16.19
CA MET A 327 -4.88 5.55 15.20
C MET A 327 -3.67 6.34 15.72
N THR A 328 -3.88 7.30 16.62
CA THR A 328 -2.85 8.22 17.07
C THR A 328 -2.18 7.79 18.37
N LEU A 329 -2.97 7.41 19.39
CA LEU A 329 -2.43 7.06 20.71
C LEU A 329 -1.42 5.88 20.68
N PRO A 330 -1.63 4.81 19.89
CA PRO A 330 -0.68 3.73 19.82
C PRO A 330 0.70 4.11 19.27
N CYS A 331 0.85 5.24 18.57
CA CYS A 331 2.18 5.73 18.18
C CYS A 331 3.11 5.96 19.39
N LEU A 332 2.55 6.13 20.61
CA LEU A 332 3.32 6.16 21.87
C LEU A 332 4.12 4.87 22.12
N THR A 333 3.72 3.74 21.56
CA THR A 333 4.49 2.50 21.70
C THR A 333 5.88 2.63 21.09
N PHE A 334 6.02 3.38 19.99
CA PHE A 334 7.33 3.64 19.36
C PHE A 334 8.17 4.67 20.14
N VAL A 335 7.53 5.63 20.81
CA VAL A 335 8.23 6.48 21.78
C VAL A 335 8.79 5.62 22.91
N TYR A 336 7.97 4.72 23.47
CA TYR A 336 8.42 3.78 24.50
C TYR A 336 9.58 2.90 23.99
N LEU A 337 9.43 2.27 22.82
CA LEU A 337 10.48 1.40 22.26
C LEU A 337 11.79 2.15 22.01
N SER A 338 11.74 3.41 21.57
CA SER A 338 12.95 4.20 21.30
C SER A 338 13.68 4.65 22.57
N ILE A 339 12.96 4.81 23.70
CA ILE A 339 13.55 5.21 24.98
C ILE A 339 14.00 3.98 25.76
N ALA A 340 13.13 2.96 25.88
CA ALA A 340 13.36 1.79 26.72
C ALA A 340 14.24 0.74 26.06
N GLN A 341 14.27 0.67 24.73
CA GLN A 341 15.05 -0.28 23.91
C GLN A 341 15.03 -1.72 24.48
N PRO A 342 13.81 -2.30 24.70
CA PRO A 342 13.69 -3.59 25.35
C PRO A 342 14.32 -4.71 24.50
N ALA A 343 15.08 -5.60 25.14
CA ALA A 343 15.64 -6.77 24.48
C ALA A 343 14.60 -7.88 24.21
N SER A 344 13.44 -7.82 24.87
CA SER A 344 12.39 -8.84 24.75
C SER A 344 11.60 -8.68 23.45
N ILE A 345 11.70 -9.69 22.59
CA ILE A 345 10.94 -9.78 21.34
C ILE A 345 9.42 -9.73 21.58
N TRP A 346 8.93 -10.24 22.69
CA TRP A 346 7.51 -10.23 23.05
C TRP A 346 7.00 -8.82 23.31
N VAL A 347 7.81 -7.99 24.00
CA VAL A 347 7.46 -6.57 24.27
C VAL A 347 7.44 -5.79 22.96
N ILE A 348 8.45 -5.99 22.10
CA ILE A 348 8.50 -5.34 20.79
C ILE A 348 7.30 -5.76 19.95
N SER A 349 7.00 -7.06 19.89
CA SER A 349 5.86 -7.61 19.14
C SER A 349 4.53 -7.07 19.65
N LEU A 350 4.35 -6.93 20.96
CA LEU A 350 3.13 -6.37 21.53
C LEU A 350 2.96 -4.89 21.18
N CYS A 351 4.04 -4.11 21.24
CA CYS A 351 4.03 -2.70 20.84
C CYS A 351 3.65 -2.52 19.37
N VAL A 352 4.24 -3.32 18.47
CA VAL A 352 3.93 -3.31 17.05
C VAL A 352 2.49 -3.78 16.79
N PHE A 353 2.04 -4.82 17.49
CA PHE A 353 0.66 -5.29 17.38
C PHE A 353 -0.35 -4.20 17.77
N ILE A 354 -0.13 -3.52 18.91
CA ILE A 354 -1.03 -2.45 19.41
C ILE A 354 -1.09 -1.30 18.41
N GLU A 355 0.06 -0.88 17.89
CA GLU A 355 0.12 0.21 16.92
C GLU A 355 -0.60 -0.19 15.62
N GLN A 356 -0.30 -1.34 15.04
CA GLN A 356 -0.92 -1.82 13.82
C GLN A 356 -2.42 -2.12 13.98
N PHE A 357 -2.85 -2.58 15.15
CA PHE A 357 -4.27 -2.69 15.49
C PHE A 357 -4.95 -1.33 15.47
N GLY A 358 -4.35 -0.34 16.14
CA GLY A 358 -4.86 1.03 16.16
C GLY A 358 -4.96 1.65 14.77
N TYR A 359 -3.94 1.43 13.95
CA TYR A 359 -3.94 1.84 12.55
C TYR A 359 -5.09 1.17 11.77
N GLY A 360 -5.24 -0.16 11.85
CA GLY A 360 -6.33 -0.87 11.16
C GLY A 360 -7.72 -0.40 11.57
N PHE A 361 -7.92 -0.18 12.87
CA PHE A 361 -9.17 0.33 13.43
C PHE A 361 -9.45 1.76 12.94
N GLY A 362 -8.47 2.66 13.03
CA GLY A 362 -8.60 4.06 12.64
C GLY A 362 -8.73 4.28 11.13
N PHE A 363 -8.03 3.47 10.34
CA PHE A 363 -8.09 3.53 8.88
C PHE A 363 -9.50 3.24 8.32
N THR A 364 -10.32 2.50 9.07
CA THR A 364 -11.71 2.23 8.69
C THR A 364 -12.53 3.52 8.56
N ALA A 365 -12.40 4.46 9.51
CA ALA A 365 -13.10 5.75 9.41
C ALA A 365 -12.62 6.58 8.21
N TYR A 366 -11.33 6.53 7.90
CA TYR A 366 -10.75 7.19 6.75
C TYR A 366 -11.33 6.66 5.43
N MET A 367 -11.40 5.33 5.28
CA MET A 367 -11.99 4.69 4.11
C MET A 367 -13.47 5.04 3.94
N LEU A 368 -14.25 4.99 5.02
CA LEU A 368 -15.66 5.37 4.99
C LEU A 368 -15.86 6.84 4.65
N TYR A 369 -14.98 7.71 5.12
CA TYR A 369 -15.04 9.14 4.77
C TYR A 369 -14.74 9.35 3.28
N MET A 370 -13.77 8.65 2.71
CA MET A 370 -13.50 8.72 1.27
C MET A 370 -14.72 8.24 0.44
N ILE A 371 -15.39 7.19 0.88
CA ILE A 371 -16.63 6.70 0.24
C ILE A 371 -17.73 7.75 0.35
N TYR A 372 -17.90 8.38 1.52
CA TYR A 372 -18.85 9.47 1.75
C TYR A 372 -18.63 10.66 0.82
N VAL A 373 -17.39 11.12 0.70
CA VAL A 373 -17.02 12.23 -0.20
C VAL A 373 -17.22 11.86 -1.68
N SER A 374 -17.08 10.59 -2.00
CA SER A 374 -17.19 10.11 -3.39
C SER A 374 -18.63 9.99 -3.88
N GLU A 375 -19.65 10.06 -3.02
CA GLU A 375 -21.05 9.87 -3.41
C GLU A 375 -21.51 10.84 -4.51
N GLY A 376 -22.38 10.36 -5.41
CA GLY A 376 -22.92 11.11 -6.54
C GLY A 376 -22.81 10.35 -7.88
N GLU A 377 -23.05 11.04 -8.99
CA GLU A 377 -23.09 10.49 -10.36
C GLU A 377 -21.79 9.73 -10.74
N PHE A 378 -20.63 10.27 -10.36
CA PHE A 378 -19.31 9.72 -10.69
C PHE A 378 -18.63 9.03 -9.48
N LYS A 379 -19.39 8.31 -8.66
CA LYS A 379 -18.91 7.73 -7.39
C LYS A 379 -17.58 7.00 -7.50
N THR A 380 -17.43 6.08 -8.46
CA THR A 380 -16.21 5.28 -8.65
C THR A 380 -14.99 6.15 -9.00
N SER A 381 -15.17 7.08 -9.92
CA SER A 381 -14.09 7.96 -10.35
C SER A 381 -13.72 8.98 -9.27
N HIS A 382 -14.69 9.50 -8.52
CA HIS A 382 -14.43 10.35 -7.36
C HIS A 382 -13.70 9.59 -6.24
N TYR A 383 -14.04 8.32 -6.03
CA TYR A 383 -13.31 7.47 -5.08
C TYR A 383 -11.86 7.23 -5.52
N SER A 384 -11.62 7.05 -6.82
CA SER A 384 -10.27 6.95 -7.37
C SER A 384 -9.45 8.23 -7.12
N LEU A 385 -10.06 9.42 -7.23
CA LEU A 385 -9.42 10.69 -6.86
C LEU A 385 -9.11 10.75 -5.37
N CYS A 386 -10.03 10.31 -4.50
CA CYS A 386 -9.78 10.23 -3.07
C CYS A 386 -8.59 9.30 -2.75
N THR A 387 -8.49 8.14 -3.41
CA THR A 387 -7.35 7.23 -3.24
C THR A 387 -6.03 7.81 -3.76
N ALA A 388 -6.06 8.69 -4.76
CA ALA A 388 -4.90 9.45 -5.20
C ALA A 388 -4.42 10.43 -4.10
N PHE A 389 -5.33 11.17 -3.45
CA PHE A 389 -4.99 12.00 -2.28
C PHE A 389 -4.49 11.17 -1.10
N MET A 390 -5.03 9.97 -0.89
CA MET A 390 -4.51 9.01 0.08
C MET A 390 -3.06 8.62 -0.21
N ALA A 391 -2.71 8.31 -1.45
CA ALA A 391 -1.34 8.00 -1.83
C ALA A 391 -0.42 9.23 -1.66
N LEU A 392 -0.90 10.42 -2.00
CA LEU A 392 -0.18 11.68 -1.82
C LEU A 392 0.10 11.98 -0.34
N SER A 393 -0.85 11.67 0.56
CA SER A 393 -0.69 11.83 2.01
C SER A 393 0.40 10.94 2.60
N MET A 394 0.74 9.84 1.94
CA MET A 394 1.86 8.97 2.31
C MET A 394 3.18 9.42 1.68
N MET A 395 3.11 9.86 0.42
CA MET A 395 4.28 10.23 -0.36
C MET A 395 5.00 11.47 0.20
N ILE A 396 4.26 12.56 0.46
CA ILE A 396 4.86 13.83 0.88
C ILE A 396 5.56 13.72 2.25
N PRO A 397 4.88 13.32 3.35
CA PRO A 397 5.56 13.20 4.64
C PRO A 397 6.65 12.13 4.62
N GLY A 398 6.40 11.00 3.94
CA GLY A 398 7.36 9.93 3.80
C GLY A 398 8.68 10.38 3.17
N PHE A 399 8.64 11.29 2.20
CA PHE A 399 9.84 11.84 1.56
C PHE A 399 10.76 12.56 2.56
N PHE A 400 10.19 13.29 3.52
CA PHE A 400 10.95 14.04 4.53
C PHE A 400 11.27 13.22 5.77
N ALA A 401 10.70 12.03 5.94
CA ALA A 401 10.80 11.24 7.17
C ALA A 401 12.25 10.92 7.55
N GLY A 402 13.08 10.52 6.59
CA GLY A 402 14.47 10.19 6.85
C GLY A 402 15.29 11.39 7.29
N TYR A 403 15.13 12.53 6.61
CA TYR A 403 15.80 13.78 6.99
C TYR A 403 15.44 14.23 8.42
N LEU A 404 14.13 14.19 8.74
CA LEU A 404 13.66 14.54 10.08
C LEU A 404 14.15 13.55 11.14
N GLN A 405 14.26 12.26 10.79
CA GLN A 405 14.79 11.25 11.69
C GLN A 405 16.30 11.46 11.94
N GLU A 406 17.09 11.77 10.92
CA GLU A 406 18.54 12.08 11.12
C GLU A 406 18.75 13.34 11.96
N LEU A 407 17.90 14.35 11.76
CA LEU A 407 17.98 15.62 12.53
C LEU A 407 17.60 15.43 14.00
N LEU A 408 16.57 14.64 14.30
CA LEU A 408 15.96 14.52 15.63
C LEU A 408 16.40 13.28 16.40
N GLY A 409 17.06 12.32 15.74
CA GLY A 409 17.22 10.96 16.26
C GLY A 409 15.89 10.22 16.37
N TYR A 410 15.88 8.93 16.69
CA TYR A 410 14.63 8.15 16.76
C TYR A 410 13.71 8.63 17.88
N VAL A 411 14.22 8.95 19.07
CA VAL A 411 13.39 9.45 20.18
C VAL A 411 12.70 10.76 19.81
N GLY A 412 13.45 11.74 19.30
CA GLY A 412 12.90 13.03 18.86
C GLY A 412 11.92 12.88 17.70
N PHE A 413 12.21 11.99 16.76
CA PHE A 413 11.35 11.70 15.61
C PHE A 413 9.99 11.12 16.05
N PHE A 414 9.97 10.14 16.96
CA PHE A 414 8.69 9.59 17.43
C PHE A 414 7.91 10.58 18.30
N TRP A 415 8.56 11.47 19.04
CA TRP A 415 7.87 12.59 19.69
C TRP A 415 7.30 13.59 18.67
N MET A 416 8.01 13.89 17.57
CA MET A 416 7.46 14.68 16.46
C MET A 416 6.23 14.01 15.87
N VAL A 417 6.24 12.68 15.65
CA VAL A 417 5.07 11.93 15.20
C VAL A 417 3.90 12.12 16.16
N MET A 418 4.14 12.10 17.47
CA MET A 418 3.11 12.39 18.47
C MET A 418 2.56 13.83 18.37
N CYS A 419 3.40 14.82 18.09
CA CYS A 419 2.95 16.18 17.80
C CYS A 419 2.06 16.24 16.56
N CYS A 420 2.39 15.49 15.50
CA CYS A 420 1.56 15.38 14.29
C CYS A 420 0.17 14.76 14.58
N CYS A 421 0.03 13.96 15.64
CA CYS A 421 -1.28 13.43 16.06
C CYS A 421 -2.27 14.55 16.42
N LEU A 422 -1.80 15.71 16.90
CA LEU A 422 -2.65 16.86 17.19
C LEU A 422 -3.31 17.40 15.91
N ALA A 423 -2.60 17.36 14.77
CA ALA A 423 -3.17 17.76 13.48
C ALA A 423 -4.28 16.78 13.02
N THR A 424 -4.08 15.48 13.20
CA THR A 424 -5.11 14.45 12.95
C THR A 424 -6.36 14.66 13.78
N ILE A 425 -6.18 14.90 15.09
CA ILE A 425 -7.28 15.19 16.02
C ILE A 425 -8.00 16.48 15.63
N GLY A 426 -7.24 17.54 15.31
CA GLY A 426 -7.80 18.84 14.93
C GLY A 426 -8.64 18.77 13.66
N VAL A 427 -8.13 18.16 12.59
CA VAL A 427 -8.89 18.01 11.34
C VAL A 427 -10.10 17.10 11.52
N THR A 428 -10.00 16.06 12.36
CA THR A 428 -11.12 15.18 12.69
C THR A 428 -12.23 15.93 13.43
N PHE A 429 -11.85 16.82 14.35
CA PHE A 429 -12.81 17.68 15.07
C PHE A 429 -13.62 18.55 14.09
N ILE A 430 -12.96 19.20 13.16
CA ILE A 430 -13.61 20.07 12.18
C ILE A 430 -14.54 19.27 11.26
N VAL A 431 -14.05 18.15 10.72
CA VAL A 431 -14.78 17.32 9.74
C VAL A 431 -15.98 16.63 10.36
N ARG A 432 -15.86 16.11 11.59
CA ARG A 432 -16.94 15.40 12.27
C ARG A 432 -18.24 16.21 12.31
N GLY A 433 -18.14 17.52 12.55
CA GLY A 433 -19.30 18.41 12.58
C GLY A 433 -20.04 18.56 11.25
N LYS A 434 -19.39 18.20 10.14
CA LYS A 434 -19.91 18.37 8.77
C LYS A 434 -20.40 17.04 8.13
N VAL A 435 -20.17 15.90 8.78
CA VAL A 435 -20.65 14.59 8.31
C VAL A 435 -22.11 14.39 8.71
N ASP A 436 -22.90 13.82 7.78
CA ASP A 436 -24.29 13.43 8.05
C ASP A 436 -24.37 12.45 9.23
N PRO A 437 -25.20 12.75 10.27
CA PRO A 437 -25.35 11.90 11.44
C PRO A 437 -25.85 10.48 11.15
N GLY A 438 -26.60 10.29 10.04
CA GLY A 438 -27.19 9.00 9.65
C GLY A 438 -26.25 8.14 8.80
N TYR A 439 -25.20 8.73 8.23
CA TYR A 439 -24.37 8.02 7.26
C TYR A 439 -23.60 6.83 7.85
N GLY A 440 -23.69 5.67 7.17
CA GLY A 440 -22.96 4.45 7.54
C GLY A 440 -23.54 3.65 8.68
N LYS A 441 -24.72 3.99 9.22
CA LYS A 441 -25.43 3.12 10.17
C LYS A 441 -26.15 2.02 9.42
N SER A 442 -25.98 0.78 9.85
CA SER A 442 -26.93 -0.29 9.53
C SER A 442 -28.21 -0.07 10.35
N ASN A 443 -29.34 -0.01 9.69
CA ASN A 443 -30.66 -0.02 10.33
C ASN A 443 -30.87 -1.33 11.06
#